data_ff0716956f104169efb3dc8e988b9c9b
#
_entry.id   ff0716956f104169efb3dc8e988b9c9b
#
_cell.length_a   1.000
_cell.length_b   1.000
_cell.length_c   1.000
_cell.angle_alpha   90.00
_cell.angle_beta   90.00
_cell.angle_gamma   90.00
#
_symmetry.space_group_name_H-M   'P 1'
#
loop_
_entity.id
_entity.type
_entity.pdbx_description
1 polymer ?
#
loop_
_entity_poly.entity_id
_entity_poly.type
_entity_poly.pdbx_seq_one_letter_code
_entity_poly.pdbx_strand_id
1 'polypeptide(L)'
;MRMSSLRASSISDLSSFHLGFSSSISSRSGYCCTPTIPISRSSARMSVRCAVRFRPCIDIHKGKVKQIVGSTLCDLKDNESAPVTNFESDASSAEYAKLYREDGLIGGHVIMLGADPLSKAAAIEALHAYPGGLQVGGGINSENCLNYIEEGASHVIVTSYVFNNGRMDLERLKDLVQVVGKDRLVLDLSCRKKEGKYAIVTDRWQKFSDVYLDEKILEFLASYADEFLVHGVDVEGKKLGIDEDLVALLGKYSPPVLDVRFR
;
A
#
# COMPACT_ATOMS: atom_id res chain seq x y z
N MET A 1 7.24 19.30 27.05
CA MET A 1 6.51 19.61 25.82
C MET A 1 5.54 18.47 25.60
N ARG A 2 4.24 18.72 25.80
CA ARG A 2 3.21 17.65 25.71
C ARG A 2 2.90 17.39 24.25
N MET A 3 3.20 16.18 23.75
CA MET A 3 2.69 15.70 22.46
C MET A 3 1.27 15.22 22.67
N SER A 4 0.32 15.91 22.07
CA SER A 4 -1.07 15.50 21.97
C SER A 4 -1.19 14.28 21.05
N SER A 5 -1.73 13.20 21.60
CA SER A 5 -2.10 12.01 20.84
C SER A 5 -3.17 12.38 19.81
N LEU A 6 -2.86 12.23 18.54
CA LEU A 6 -3.87 12.21 17.49
C LEU A 6 -4.57 10.83 17.58
N ARG A 7 -5.68 10.81 18.34
CA ARG A 7 -6.67 9.73 18.18
C ARG A 7 -7.28 9.87 16.79
N ALA A 8 -7.23 8.81 16.02
CA ALA A 8 -8.11 8.66 14.86
C ALA A 8 -9.54 8.67 15.38
N SER A 9 -10.23 9.80 15.24
CA SER A 9 -11.65 9.90 15.52
C SER A 9 -12.40 9.12 14.44
N SER A 10 -13.21 8.17 14.88
CA SER A 10 -14.16 7.43 14.06
C SER A 10 -14.98 8.38 13.19
N ILE A 11 -15.09 8.05 11.90
CA ILE A 11 -15.90 8.76 10.92
C ILE A 11 -17.39 8.42 11.17
N SER A 12 -17.92 8.79 12.31
CA SER A 12 -19.35 8.66 12.62
C SER A 12 -20.09 9.99 12.82
N ASP A 13 -19.43 11.15 12.79
CA ASP A 13 -20.07 12.45 13.05
C ASP A 13 -20.00 13.40 11.84
N LEU A 14 -20.62 13.01 10.75
CA LEU A 14 -21.00 13.91 9.65
C LEU A 14 -22.52 13.87 9.41
N SER A 15 -23.28 14.14 10.49
CA SER A 15 -24.72 14.40 10.37
C SER A 15 -25.08 15.57 11.26
N SER A 16 -24.85 16.80 10.80
CA SER A 16 -25.66 17.97 11.13
C SER A 16 -25.00 19.26 10.63
N PHE A 17 -25.17 19.60 9.38
CA PHE A 17 -25.21 21.00 8.96
C PHE A 17 -26.65 21.35 8.66
N HIS A 18 -27.33 21.91 9.66
CA HIS A 18 -28.58 22.64 9.50
C HIS A 18 -28.25 24.07 9.10
N LEU A 19 -28.50 24.41 7.86
CA LEU A 19 -28.63 25.81 7.44
C LEU A 19 -30.04 26.25 7.75
N GLY A 20 -30.17 27.01 8.85
CA GLY A 20 -31.37 27.73 9.18
C GLY A 20 -31.55 28.93 8.26
N PHE A 21 -32.56 28.93 7.42
CA PHE A 21 -33.11 30.12 6.80
C PHE A 21 -34.42 30.44 7.49
N SER A 22 -34.42 31.48 8.30
CA SER A 22 -35.60 32.16 8.83
C SER A 22 -36.06 33.20 7.79
N SER A 23 -37.25 33.06 7.25
CA SER A 23 -37.94 34.13 6.56
C SER A 23 -39.38 34.19 7.04
N SER A 24 -39.63 35.21 7.84
CA SER A 24 -40.99 35.72 8.18
C SER A 24 -41.59 36.38 6.94
N ILE A 25 -42.74 35.94 6.50
CA ILE A 25 -43.59 36.69 5.56
C ILE A 25 -45.02 36.69 6.06
N SER A 26 -45.49 37.93 6.24
CA SER A 26 -46.82 38.39 6.59
C SER A 26 -47.88 38.03 5.55
N SER A 27 -49.07 37.72 6.04
CA SER A 27 -50.29 37.41 5.29
C SER A 27 -50.80 38.59 4.45
N ARG A 28 -51.17 38.31 3.19
CA ARG A 28 -52.30 38.95 2.52
C ARG A 28 -53.01 38.01 1.53
N SER A 29 -54.30 38.03 1.63
CA SER A 29 -55.33 37.31 0.89
C SER A 29 -55.34 37.63 -0.62
N GLY A 30 -55.56 36.62 -1.47
CA GLY A 30 -55.84 36.77 -2.89
C GLY A 30 -56.03 35.46 -3.58
N TYR A 31 -57.25 35.08 -3.94
CA TYR A 31 -57.60 33.88 -4.71
C TYR A 31 -57.03 33.97 -6.11
N CYS A 32 -56.21 33.00 -6.51
CA CYS A 32 -55.95 32.69 -7.92
C CYS A 32 -55.70 31.21 -8.07
N CYS A 33 -56.56 30.49 -8.74
CA CYS A 33 -56.41 29.10 -9.09
C CYS A 33 -55.37 28.93 -10.21
N THR A 34 -54.24 28.39 -9.89
CA THR A 34 -53.27 27.87 -10.89
C THR A 34 -53.01 26.39 -10.60
N PRO A 35 -52.91 25.53 -11.64
CA PRO A 35 -52.72 24.10 -11.42
C PRO A 35 -51.32 23.82 -10.87
N THR A 36 -51.29 23.23 -9.69
CA THR A 36 -50.05 22.82 -9.02
C THR A 36 -49.52 21.56 -9.74
N ILE A 37 -48.46 21.73 -10.50
CA ILE A 37 -47.66 20.60 -10.99
C ILE A 37 -46.86 20.08 -9.79
N PRO A 38 -46.97 18.83 -9.37
CA PRO A 38 -46.13 18.29 -8.31
C PRO A 38 -44.70 18.14 -8.84
N ILE A 39 -43.82 19.03 -8.47
CA ILE A 39 -42.37 18.84 -8.67
C ILE A 39 -41.94 17.77 -7.68
N SER A 40 -41.87 16.53 -8.14
CA SER A 40 -41.21 15.44 -7.46
C SER A 40 -39.72 15.77 -7.40
N ARG A 41 -39.29 16.36 -6.29
CA ARG A 41 -37.86 16.44 -5.95
C ARG A 41 -37.41 15.05 -5.52
N SER A 42 -37.03 14.20 -6.48
CA SER A 42 -36.20 13.05 -6.19
C SER A 42 -34.83 13.60 -5.78
N SER A 43 -34.58 13.70 -4.49
CA SER A 43 -33.22 13.91 -3.98
C SER A 43 -32.45 12.62 -4.28
N ALA A 44 -31.82 12.55 -5.44
CA ALA A 44 -30.81 11.53 -5.69
C ALA A 44 -29.71 11.74 -4.65
N ARG A 45 -29.70 10.92 -3.61
CA ARG A 45 -28.57 10.83 -2.70
C ARG A 45 -27.40 10.34 -3.54
N MET A 46 -26.49 11.23 -3.91
CA MET A 46 -25.21 10.85 -4.44
C MET A 46 -24.47 10.09 -3.34
N SER A 47 -24.43 8.77 -3.43
CA SER A 47 -23.54 7.99 -2.60
C SER A 47 -22.18 7.95 -3.28
N VAL A 48 -21.21 8.66 -2.74
CA VAL A 48 -19.82 8.53 -3.13
C VAL A 48 -19.32 7.23 -2.53
N ARG A 49 -19.12 6.22 -3.35
CA ARG A 49 -18.41 5.00 -2.93
C ARG A 49 -16.92 5.23 -3.18
N CYS A 50 -16.14 5.32 -2.11
CA CYS A 50 -14.70 5.26 -2.22
C CYS A 50 -14.31 3.83 -2.60
N ALA A 51 -13.80 3.64 -3.82
CA ALA A 51 -13.37 2.33 -4.32
C ALA A 51 -11.93 1.99 -3.85
N VAL A 52 -11.19 2.96 -3.31
CA VAL A 52 -9.82 2.79 -2.84
C VAL A 52 -9.83 2.19 -1.44
N ARG A 53 -9.17 1.04 -1.27
CA ARG A 53 -8.94 0.44 0.04
C ARG A 53 -7.61 0.92 0.58
N PHE A 54 -7.63 1.48 1.78
CA PHE A 54 -6.40 1.80 2.50
C PHE A 54 -5.78 0.50 3.04
N ARG A 55 -4.49 0.30 2.76
CA ARG A 55 -3.71 -0.83 3.24
C ARG A 55 -2.45 -0.31 3.92
N PRO A 56 -2.33 -0.50 5.23
CA PRO A 56 -1.22 0.06 6.01
C PRO A 56 0.08 -0.70 5.80
N CYS A 57 1.19 -0.03 6.12
CA CYS A 57 2.54 -0.60 6.10
C CYS A 57 3.12 -0.67 7.51
N ILE A 58 3.89 -1.73 7.78
CA ILE A 58 4.76 -1.88 8.94
C ILE A 58 6.17 -2.14 8.43
N ASP A 59 7.00 -1.11 8.39
CA ASP A 59 8.42 -1.26 8.03
C ASP A 59 9.24 -1.58 9.25
N ILE A 60 10.06 -2.62 9.18
CA ILE A 60 10.86 -3.11 10.29
C ILE A 60 12.35 -3.02 9.93
N HIS A 61 13.12 -2.36 10.79
CA HIS A 61 14.57 -2.32 10.71
C HIS A 61 15.19 -2.52 12.08
N LYS A 62 16.04 -3.55 12.22
CA LYS A 62 16.67 -3.95 13.50
C LYS A 62 15.65 -4.15 14.62
N GLY A 63 14.53 -4.80 14.29
CA GLY A 63 13.46 -5.16 15.23
C GLY A 63 12.50 -4.01 15.61
N LYS A 64 12.70 -2.80 15.10
CA LYS A 64 11.84 -1.63 15.38
C LYS A 64 11.03 -1.22 14.17
N VAL A 65 9.83 -0.71 14.42
CA VAL A 65 8.99 -0.12 13.37
C VAL A 65 9.55 1.26 13.02
N LYS A 66 9.94 1.45 11.75
CA LYS A 66 10.58 2.67 11.26
C LYS A 66 10.13 3.02 9.87
N GLN A 67 10.04 4.31 9.57
CA GLN A 67 9.99 4.82 8.21
C GLN A 67 11.34 5.41 7.83
N ILE A 68 12.00 4.82 6.85
CA ILE A 68 13.31 5.24 6.36
C ILE A 68 13.14 5.94 5.01
N VAL A 69 13.93 6.99 4.76
CA VAL A 69 14.03 7.57 3.41
C VAL A 69 14.75 6.55 2.52
N GLY A 70 14.03 5.95 1.59
CA GLY A 70 14.48 4.79 0.84
C GLY A 70 15.81 4.96 0.11
N SER A 71 16.07 6.15 -0.47
CA SER A 71 17.32 6.46 -1.14
C SER A 71 18.56 6.47 -0.21
N THR A 72 18.36 6.40 1.11
CA THR A 72 19.44 6.40 2.12
C THR A 72 19.75 5.00 2.68
N LEU A 73 19.02 3.97 2.26
CA LEU A 73 19.27 2.59 2.66
C LEU A 73 20.46 2.03 1.86
N CYS A 74 21.65 2.18 2.41
CA CYS A 74 22.88 1.64 1.85
C CYS A 74 23.39 0.42 2.63
N ASP A 75 24.07 -0.52 1.96
CA ASP A 75 24.83 -1.56 2.65
C ASP A 75 26.03 -0.91 3.35
N LEU A 76 26.09 -1.06 4.67
CA LEU A 76 27.08 -0.47 5.58
C LEU A 76 28.54 -0.91 5.33
N LYS A 77 28.91 -1.33 4.12
CA LYS A 77 30.30 -1.68 3.85
C LYS A 77 31.22 -0.49 3.56
N ASP A 78 30.66 0.66 3.15
CA ASP A 78 31.47 1.78 2.69
C ASP A 78 31.12 3.16 3.24
N ASN A 79 30.06 3.33 4.06
CA ASN A 79 29.76 4.64 4.69
C ASN A 79 29.08 4.46 6.05
N GLU A 80 29.69 5.02 7.10
CA GLU A 80 29.22 5.00 8.50
C GLU A 80 27.93 5.79 8.78
N SER A 81 27.22 6.28 7.79
CA SER A 81 26.00 7.05 8.01
C SER A 81 24.80 6.12 8.17
N ALA A 82 24.15 6.18 9.33
CA ALA A 82 22.87 5.53 9.56
C ALA A 82 21.81 6.03 8.53
N PRO A 83 20.89 5.16 8.07
CA PRO A 83 19.84 5.59 7.14
C PRO A 83 19.02 6.71 7.77
N VAL A 84 18.62 7.69 6.94
CA VAL A 84 17.77 8.80 7.40
C VAL A 84 16.39 8.26 7.74
N THR A 85 16.01 8.43 9.00
CA THR A 85 14.74 7.93 9.55
C THR A 85 13.76 9.09 9.70
N ASN A 86 12.61 9.01 9.03
CA ASN A 86 11.53 9.99 9.18
C ASN A 86 10.72 9.74 10.46
N PHE A 87 10.59 8.47 10.85
CA PHE A 87 9.80 8.03 11.98
C PHE A 87 10.40 6.75 12.58
N GLU A 88 10.44 6.68 13.89
CA GLU A 88 10.74 5.48 14.68
C GLU A 88 9.70 5.37 15.79
N SER A 89 9.11 4.20 15.97
CA SER A 89 8.10 3.95 16.99
C SER A 89 8.67 3.18 18.17
N ASP A 90 8.18 3.49 19.36
CA ASP A 90 8.37 2.68 20.55
C ASP A 90 7.36 1.52 20.63
N ALA A 91 6.24 1.62 19.88
CA ALA A 91 5.27 0.53 19.76
C ALA A 91 5.84 -0.60 18.89
N SER A 92 5.57 -1.84 19.29
CA SER A 92 6.00 -3.03 18.55
C SER A 92 5.21 -3.22 17.25
N SER A 93 5.76 -4.01 16.33
CA SER A 93 5.07 -4.43 15.11
C SER A 93 3.75 -5.15 15.40
N ALA A 94 3.70 -5.94 16.47
CA ALA A 94 2.49 -6.64 16.92
C ALA A 94 1.39 -5.68 17.42
N GLU A 95 1.74 -4.57 18.06
CA GLU A 95 0.77 -3.54 18.46
C GLU A 95 0.16 -2.86 17.24
N TYR A 96 0.94 -2.52 16.22
CA TYR A 96 0.43 -2.02 14.94
C TYR A 96 -0.48 -3.03 14.25
N ALA A 97 -0.08 -4.30 14.20
CA ALA A 97 -0.86 -5.36 13.59
C ALA A 97 -2.23 -5.55 14.30
N LYS A 98 -2.27 -5.45 15.63
CA LYS A 98 -3.52 -5.49 16.41
C LYS A 98 -4.43 -4.31 16.08
N LEU A 99 -3.87 -3.10 16.00
CA LEU A 99 -4.60 -1.90 15.61
C LEU A 99 -5.22 -2.07 14.22
N TYR A 100 -4.45 -2.57 13.24
CA TYR A 100 -4.95 -2.80 11.88
C TYR A 100 -6.04 -3.87 11.83
N ARG A 101 -5.93 -4.91 12.68
CA ARG A 101 -6.99 -5.92 12.81
C ARG A 101 -8.27 -5.34 13.41
N GLU A 102 -8.17 -4.51 14.44
CA GLU A 102 -9.31 -3.84 15.09
C GLU A 102 -10.04 -2.89 14.14
N ASP A 103 -9.27 -2.19 13.28
CA ASP A 103 -9.81 -1.30 12.24
C ASP A 103 -10.25 -2.05 10.96
N GLY A 104 -10.11 -3.38 10.90
CA GLY A 104 -10.49 -4.19 9.73
C GLY A 104 -9.65 -3.95 8.48
N LEU A 105 -8.41 -3.47 8.63
CA LEU A 105 -7.50 -3.14 7.53
C LEU A 105 -6.77 -4.39 7.01
N ILE A 106 -7.47 -5.17 6.20
CA ILE A 106 -6.92 -6.40 5.59
C ILE A 106 -5.96 -6.07 4.45
N GLY A 107 -4.91 -6.87 4.32
CA GLY A 107 -3.95 -6.83 3.23
C GLY A 107 -2.93 -5.71 3.39
N GLY A 108 -2.75 -5.18 4.58
CA GLY A 108 -1.56 -4.41 4.92
C GLY A 108 -0.29 -5.24 4.75
N HIS A 109 0.88 -4.61 4.71
CA HIS A 109 2.13 -5.31 4.52
C HIS A 109 3.16 -5.02 5.61
N VAL A 110 3.93 -6.06 5.94
CA VAL A 110 5.07 -6.02 6.84
C VAL A 110 6.33 -6.17 6.02
N ILE A 111 7.20 -5.18 6.01
CA ILE A 111 8.44 -5.20 5.23
C ILE A 111 9.66 -5.20 6.17
N MET A 112 10.46 -6.23 6.08
CA MET A 112 11.77 -6.30 6.72
C MET A 112 12.79 -5.57 5.84
N LEU A 113 13.24 -4.40 6.28
CA LEU A 113 14.24 -3.59 5.55
C LEU A 113 15.68 -4.11 5.69
N GLY A 114 15.87 -5.12 6.51
CA GLY A 114 17.13 -5.83 6.70
C GLY A 114 16.90 -7.30 7.02
N ALA A 115 17.83 -8.17 6.58
CA ALA A 115 17.76 -9.62 6.81
C ALA A 115 18.33 -10.00 8.20
N ASP A 116 18.08 -9.20 9.23
CA ASP A 116 18.56 -9.47 10.59
C ASP A 116 17.54 -10.26 11.41
N PRO A 117 17.99 -11.05 12.42
CA PRO A 117 17.12 -11.90 13.23
C PRO A 117 16.06 -11.11 14.03
N LEU A 118 16.35 -9.87 14.44
CA LEU A 118 15.42 -9.06 15.21
C LEU A 118 14.25 -8.59 14.32
N SER A 119 14.54 -8.18 13.08
CA SER A 119 13.51 -7.83 12.11
C SER A 119 12.63 -9.02 11.73
N LYS A 120 13.24 -10.22 11.60
CA LYS A 120 12.48 -11.45 11.38
C LYS A 120 11.54 -11.78 12.55
N ALA A 121 12.03 -11.71 13.78
CA ALA A 121 11.22 -11.97 14.97
C ALA A 121 10.04 -10.98 15.06
N ALA A 122 10.29 -9.70 14.89
CA ALA A 122 9.26 -8.67 14.91
C ALA A 122 8.22 -8.85 13.78
N ALA A 123 8.64 -9.29 12.57
CA ALA A 123 7.70 -9.60 11.50
C ALA A 123 6.77 -10.77 11.86
N ILE A 124 7.31 -11.85 12.45
CA ILE A 124 6.53 -13.01 12.92
C ILE A 124 5.54 -12.58 14.01
N GLU A 125 5.96 -11.75 14.97
CA GLU A 125 5.07 -11.21 16.00
C GLU A 125 3.88 -10.43 15.40
N ALA A 126 4.11 -9.64 14.36
CA ALA A 126 3.04 -8.94 13.65
C ALA A 126 2.08 -9.92 12.95
N LEU A 127 2.60 -10.96 12.29
CA LEU A 127 1.79 -11.99 11.63
C LEU A 127 0.92 -12.76 12.65
N HIS A 128 1.47 -13.12 13.80
CA HIS A 128 0.73 -13.78 14.89
C HIS A 128 -0.35 -12.87 15.49
N ALA A 129 -0.11 -11.56 15.53
CA ALA A 129 -1.10 -10.59 16.02
C ALA A 129 -2.27 -10.38 15.07
N TYR A 130 -2.08 -10.59 13.76
CA TYR A 130 -3.13 -10.48 12.74
C TYR A 130 -3.02 -11.60 11.68
N PRO A 131 -3.29 -12.88 12.04
CA PRO A 131 -3.19 -14.00 11.12
C PRO A 131 -4.10 -13.83 9.90
N GLY A 132 -3.55 -14.06 8.70
CA GLY A 132 -4.25 -13.92 7.42
C GLY A 132 -4.58 -12.48 7.01
N GLY A 133 -4.30 -11.49 7.84
CA GLY A 133 -4.61 -10.09 7.55
C GLY A 133 -3.47 -9.32 6.89
N LEU A 134 -2.23 -9.80 7.02
CA LEU A 134 -1.04 -9.10 6.60
C LEU A 134 -0.24 -9.90 5.56
N GLN A 135 0.40 -9.19 4.65
CA GLN A 135 1.41 -9.71 3.74
C GLN A 135 2.79 -9.46 4.31
N VAL A 136 3.79 -10.24 3.92
CA VAL A 136 5.16 -10.08 4.42
C VAL A 136 6.18 -10.04 3.30
N GLY A 137 7.15 -9.13 3.40
CA GLY A 137 8.25 -8.96 2.45
C GLY A 137 9.58 -8.66 3.12
N GLY A 138 10.62 -8.63 2.31
CA GLY A 138 12.00 -8.40 2.75
C GLY A 138 12.79 -9.71 2.91
N GLY A 139 13.64 -10.00 1.92
CA GLY A 139 14.48 -11.20 1.91
C GLY A 139 13.74 -12.52 1.66
N ILE A 140 12.53 -12.46 1.10
CA ILE A 140 11.74 -13.66 0.77
C ILE A 140 12.29 -14.35 -0.47
N ASN A 141 12.35 -15.68 -0.43
CA ASN A 141 12.80 -16.57 -1.52
C ASN A 141 12.05 -17.92 -1.47
N SER A 142 12.37 -18.84 -2.38
CA SER A 142 11.70 -20.16 -2.45
C SER A 142 11.96 -21.06 -1.23
N GLU A 143 13.04 -20.84 -0.48
CA GLU A 143 13.39 -21.67 0.68
C GLU A 143 12.64 -21.24 1.95
N ASN A 144 12.25 -19.96 2.06
CA ASN A 144 11.67 -19.41 3.28
C ASN A 144 10.21 -18.94 3.16
N CYS A 145 9.66 -18.86 1.94
CA CYS A 145 8.32 -18.29 1.71
C CYS A 145 7.21 -19.06 2.43
N LEU A 146 7.26 -20.39 2.46
CA LEU A 146 6.26 -21.22 3.16
C LEU A 146 6.28 -21.01 4.66
N ASN A 147 7.45 -20.81 5.26
CA ASN A 147 7.55 -20.56 6.70
C ASN A 147 6.74 -19.33 7.12
N TYR A 148 6.79 -18.24 6.32
CA TYR A 148 6.00 -17.03 6.62
C TYR A 148 4.50 -17.23 6.41
N ILE A 149 4.11 -18.08 5.45
CA ILE A 149 2.69 -18.44 5.27
C ILE A 149 2.21 -19.25 6.48
N GLU A 150 3.01 -20.19 6.98
CA GLU A 150 2.72 -21.00 8.19
C GLU A 150 2.63 -20.12 9.44
N GLU A 151 3.44 -19.07 9.53
CA GLU A 151 3.39 -18.07 10.62
C GLU A 151 2.20 -17.08 10.49
N GLY A 152 1.35 -17.26 9.49
CA GLY A 152 0.08 -16.51 9.34
C GLY A 152 0.09 -15.38 8.34
N ALA A 153 1.10 -15.27 7.48
CA ALA A 153 1.04 -14.33 6.36
C ALA A 153 -0.04 -14.73 5.35
N SER A 154 -0.82 -13.77 4.87
CA SER A 154 -1.76 -14.00 3.77
C SER A 154 -1.03 -14.22 2.45
N HIS A 155 0.01 -13.45 2.21
CA HIS A 155 0.86 -13.49 1.00
C HIS A 155 2.31 -13.21 1.35
N VAL A 156 3.20 -13.62 0.47
CA VAL A 156 4.60 -13.22 0.49
C VAL A 156 4.88 -12.21 -0.62
N ILE A 157 5.64 -11.17 -0.28
CA ILE A 157 6.04 -10.10 -1.22
C ILE A 157 7.48 -10.33 -1.61
N VAL A 158 7.73 -10.39 -2.91
CA VAL A 158 9.05 -10.71 -3.45
C VAL A 158 9.51 -9.63 -4.41
N THR A 159 10.75 -9.17 -4.22
CA THR A 159 11.43 -8.17 -5.04
C THR A 159 12.75 -8.71 -5.57
N SER A 160 13.80 -8.64 -4.74
CA SER A 160 15.19 -8.90 -5.11
C SER A 160 15.49 -10.35 -5.47
N TYR A 161 14.66 -11.30 -5.07
CA TYR A 161 14.81 -12.70 -5.45
C TYR A 161 14.53 -12.90 -6.95
N VAL A 162 13.54 -12.20 -7.49
CA VAL A 162 13.12 -12.25 -8.89
C VAL A 162 13.79 -11.15 -9.71
N PHE A 163 13.86 -9.93 -9.17
CA PHE A 163 14.46 -8.78 -9.85
C PHE A 163 15.83 -8.48 -9.25
N ASN A 164 16.88 -8.90 -9.92
CA ASN A 164 18.25 -8.86 -9.42
C ASN A 164 19.24 -8.50 -10.53
N ASN A 165 20.29 -7.79 -10.18
CA ASN A 165 21.36 -7.38 -11.11
C ASN A 165 20.88 -6.70 -12.41
N GLY A 166 19.80 -5.95 -12.35
CA GLY A 166 19.21 -5.26 -13.50
C GLY A 166 18.45 -6.18 -14.44
N ARG A 167 18.02 -7.35 -14.00
CA ARG A 167 17.27 -8.33 -14.81
C ARG A 167 16.16 -8.99 -13.99
N MET A 168 15.20 -9.54 -14.71
CA MET A 168 14.19 -10.45 -14.16
C MET A 168 14.66 -11.89 -14.34
N ASP A 169 14.66 -12.67 -13.25
CA ASP A 169 14.95 -14.09 -13.24
C ASP A 169 13.64 -14.87 -13.31
N LEU A 170 13.28 -15.30 -14.52
CA LEU A 170 12.04 -16.02 -14.77
C LEU A 170 12.02 -17.42 -14.16
N GLU A 171 13.18 -18.08 -14.08
CA GLU A 171 13.24 -19.43 -13.49
C GLU A 171 12.97 -19.35 -11.98
N ARG A 172 13.58 -18.41 -11.28
CA ARG A 172 13.26 -18.17 -9.86
C ARG A 172 11.80 -17.79 -9.64
N LEU A 173 11.20 -17.02 -10.55
CA LEU A 173 9.78 -16.69 -10.48
C LEU A 173 8.91 -17.94 -10.61
N LYS A 174 9.20 -18.82 -11.56
CA LYS A 174 8.49 -20.07 -11.75
C LYS A 174 8.63 -21.02 -10.55
N ASP A 175 9.86 -21.16 -10.05
CA ASP A 175 10.14 -21.98 -8.86
C ASP A 175 9.34 -21.48 -7.65
N LEU A 176 9.31 -20.16 -7.44
CA LEU A 176 8.56 -19.56 -6.36
C LEU A 176 7.05 -19.83 -6.47
N VAL A 177 6.49 -19.70 -7.68
CA VAL A 177 5.07 -20.02 -7.95
C VAL A 177 4.77 -21.49 -7.72
N GLN A 178 5.69 -22.40 -8.03
CA GLN A 178 5.53 -23.82 -7.74
C GLN A 178 5.50 -24.11 -6.24
N VAL A 179 6.29 -23.36 -5.46
CA VAL A 179 6.39 -23.57 -4.00
C VAL A 179 5.21 -22.94 -3.26
N VAL A 180 4.91 -21.65 -3.49
CA VAL A 180 3.94 -20.89 -2.68
C VAL A 180 2.57 -20.78 -3.33
N GLY A 181 2.49 -20.99 -4.64
CA GLY A 181 1.30 -20.76 -5.46
C GLY A 181 1.14 -19.30 -5.88
N LYS A 182 0.50 -19.09 -7.03
CA LYS A 182 0.18 -17.76 -7.57
C LYS A 182 -0.64 -16.93 -6.59
N ASP A 183 -1.67 -17.55 -5.98
CA ASP A 183 -2.68 -16.89 -5.15
C ASP A 183 -2.16 -16.38 -3.79
N ARG A 184 -0.87 -16.60 -3.53
CA ARG A 184 -0.18 -16.13 -2.31
C ARG A 184 1.09 -15.35 -2.61
N LEU A 185 1.29 -14.99 -3.88
CA LEU A 185 2.46 -14.26 -4.31
C LEU A 185 2.11 -12.82 -4.68
N VAL A 186 2.83 -11.88 -4.10
CA VAL A 186 2.84 -10.46 -4.47
C VAL A 186 4.20 -10.14 -5.07
N LEU A 187 4.23 -9.52 -6.24
CA LEU A 187 5.46 -8.99 -6.81
C LEU A 187 5.59 -7.49 -6.52
N ASP A 188 6.68 -7.11 -5.88
CA ASP A 188 7.04 -5.70 -5.71
C ASP A 188 7.71 -5.19 -6.98
N LEU A 189 7.05 -4.27 -7.65
CA LEU A 189 7.48 -3.61 -8.87
C LEU A 189 8.02 -2.21 -8.53
N SER A 190 9.08 -2.15 -7.72
CA SER A 190 9.78 -0.89 -7.46
C SER A 190 10.32 -0.31 -8.76
N CYS A 191 9.91 0.90 -9.10
CA CYS A 191 10.23 1.50 -10.40
C CYS A 191 10.65 2.97 -10.32
N ARG A 192 11.40 3.40 -11.33
CA ARG A 192 11.84 4.78 -11.52
C ARG A 192 11.67 5.22 -12.97
N LYS A 193 11.47 6.51 -13.17
CA LYS A 193 11.34 7.10 -14.51
C LYS A 193 12.70 7.17 -15.21
N LYS A 194 12.81 6.56 -16.39
CA LYS A 194 13.98 6.59 -17.27
C LYS A 194 13.53 6.89 -18.68
N GLU A 195 14.01 7.99 -19.28
CA GLU A 195 13.67 8.38 -20.66
C GLU A 195 12.16 8.42 -20.93
N GLY A 196 11.40 8.91 -19.94
CA GLY A 196 9.94 9.02 -20.04
C GLY A 196 9.14 7.73 -19.82
N LYS A 197 9.80 6.60 -19.51
CA LYS A 197 9.19 5.31 -19.19
C LYS A 197 9.54 4.89 -17.77
N TYR A 198 8.70 4.07 -17.15
CA TYR A 198 8.99 3.47 -15.83
C TYR A 198 9.73 2.14 -16.03
N ALA A 199 10.95 2.06 -15.51
CA ALA A 199 11.73 0.85 -15.49
C ALA A 199 11.79 0.28 -14.08
N ILE A 200 11.68 -1.04 -13.94
CA ILE A 200 11.89 -1.72 -12.66
C ILE A 200 13.34 -1.49 -12.22
N VAL A 201 13.52 -1.17 -10.94
CA VAL A 201 14.84 -0.98 -10.34
C VAL A 201 15.17 -2.11 -9.39
N THR A 202 16.45 -2.46 -9.34
CA THR A 202 17.00 -3.55 -8.56
C THR A 202 18.09 -3.02 -7.62
N ASP A 203 18.67 -3.90 -6.81
CA ASP A 203 19.84 -3.60 -5.96
C ASP A 203 19.58 -2.36 -5.08
N ARG A 204 18.50 -2.41 -4.29
CA ARG A 204 18.05 -1.29 -3.44
C ARG A 204 17.83 -0.01 -4.23
N TRP A 205 17.15 -0.16 -5.40
CA TRP A 205 16.74 0.94 -6.30
C TRP A 205 17.88 1.69 -7.00
N GLN A 206 19.10 1.16 -6.92
CA GLN A 206 20.27 1.83 -7.49
C GLN A 206 20.52 1.47 -8.95
N LYS A 207 20.00 0.32 -9.41
CA LYS A 207 20.24 -0.20 -10.75
C LYS A 207 18.96 -0.35 -11.55
N PHE A 208 18.91 0.29 -12.71
CA PHE A 208 17.81 0.07 -13.64
C PHE A 208 17.89 -1.33 -14.25
N SER A 209 16.74 -1.99 -14.35
CA SER A 209 16.62 -3.21 -15.14
C SER A 209 16.29 -2.92 -16.60
N ASP A 210 16.28 -3.98 -17.40
CA ASP A 210 15.80 -3.98 -18.78
C ASP A 210 14.27 -4.16 -18.89
N VAL A 211 13.56 -4.24 -17.74
CA VAL A 211 12.12 -4.43 -17.66
C VAL A 211 11.42 -3.10 -17.47
N TYR A 212 10.62 -2.69 -18.46
CA TYR A 212 9.80 -1.50 -18.40
C TYR A 212 8.34 -1.86 -18.11
N LEU A 213 7.67 -1.05 -17.29
CA LEU A 213 6.25 -1.23 -16.99
C LEU A 213 5.42 -0.81 -18.22
N ASP A 214 4.84 -1.79 -18.86
CA ASP A 214 3.85 -1.64 -19.94
C ASP A 214 2.77 -2.72 -19.80
N GLU A 215 1.74 -2.64 -20.65
CA GLU A 215 0.63 -3.59 -20.66
C GLU A 215 1.10 -5.03 -20.77
N LYS A 216 2.03 -5.31 -21.67
CA LYS A 216 2.49 -6.67 -21.94
C LYS A 216 3.24 -7.29 -20.77
N ILE A 217 4.10 -6.51 -20.11
CA ILE A 217 4.84 -7.01 -18.94
C ILE A 217 3.91 -7.17 -17.74
N LEU A 218 2.93 -6.27 -17.56
CA LEU A 218 1.95 -6.39 -16.48
C LEU A 218 1.04 -7.62 -16.69
N GLU A 219 0.54 -7.87 -17.90
CA GLU A 219 -0.22 -9.08 -18.23
C GLU A 219 0.62 -10.34 -18.02
N PHE A 220 1.88 -10.33 -18.47
CA PHE A 220 2.78 -11.44 -18.29
C PHE A 220 3.00 -11.75 -16.80
N LEU A 221 3.33 -10.74 -15.98
CA LEU A 221 3.57 -10.91 -14.55
C LEU A 221 2.30 -11.30 -13.79
N ALA A 222 1.12 -10.81 -14.21
CA ALA A 222 -0.18 -11.18 -13.64
C ALA A 222 -0.52 -12.66 -13.82
N SER A 223 0.16 -13.37 -14.72
CA SER A 223 0.03 -14.83 -14.83
C SER A 223 0.72 -15.59 -13.69
N TYR A 224 1.64 -14.94 -12.98
CA TYR A 224 2.47 -15.53 -11.92
C TYR A 224 2.12 -15.04 -10.51
N ALA A 225 1.49 -13.88 -10.35
CA ALA A 225 1.19 -13.28 -9.05
C ALA A 225 -0.29 -12.93 -8.92
N ASP A 226 -0.78 -12.91 -7.67
CA ASP A 226 -2.12 -12.47 -7.32
C ASP A 226 -2.21 -10.94 -7.32
N GLU A 227 -1.12 -10.28 -6.91
CA GLU A 227 -1.11 -8.85 -6.68
C GLU A 227 0.26 -8.22 -7.00
N PHE A 228 0.24 -6.93 -7.35
CA PHE A 228 1.45 -6.12 -7.47
C PHE A 228 1.48 -5.04 -6.39
N LEU A 229 2.61 -4.96 -5.69
CA LEU A 229 2.97 -3.81 -4.88
C LEU A 229 3.84 -2.89 -5.74
N VAL A 230 3.33 -1.73 -6.12
CA VAL A 230 4.08 -0.80 -6.97
C VAL A 230 4.66 0.33 -6.16
N HIS A 231 5.96 0.52 -6.27
CA HIS A 231 6.73 1.46 -5.51
C HIS A 231 7.36 2.51 -6.43
N GLY A 232 6.83 3.74 -6.36
CA GLY A 232 7.36 4.89 -7.10
C GLY A 232 8.56 5.51 -6.38
N VAL A 233 9.75 4.95 -6.57
CA VAL A 233 10.98 5.31 -5.83
C VAL A 233 11.35 6.79 -5.93
N ASP A 234 11.00 7.45 -7.02
CA ASP A 234 11.38 8.86 -7.25
C ASP A 234 10.64 9.83 -6.31
N VAL A 235 9.49 9.46 -5.76
CA VAL A 235 8.70 10.27 -4.80
C VAL A 235 8.75 9.74 -3.37
N GLU A 236 9.28 8.53 -3.16
CA GLU A 236 9.32 7.83 -1.88
C GLU A 236 10.06 8.62 -0.79
N GLY A 237 9.38 8.79 0.36
CA GLY A 237 9.95 9.47 1.53
C GLY A 237 10.15 10.98 1.38
N LYS A 238 9.84 11.57 0.21
CA LYS A 238 10.09 12.99 -0.09
C LYS A 238 8.91 13.91 0.24
N LYS A 239 7.78 13.36 0.69
CA LYS A 239 6.54 14.10 0.98
C LYS A 239 6.00 14.90 -0.22
N LEU A 240 6.20 14.37 -1.44
CA LEU A 240 5.77 14.99 -2.70
C LEU A 240 4.40 14.51 -3.18
N GLY A 241 3.74 13.62 -2.42
CA GLY A 241 2.51 12.94 -2.85
C GLY A 241 2.82 11.71 -3.70
N ILE A 242 1.80 11.24 -4.42
CA ILE A 242 1.91 10.09 -5.33
C ILE A 242 2.45 10.53 -6.70
N ASP A 243 3.06 9.58 -7.43
CA ASP A 243 3.40 9.78 -8.85
C ASP A 243 2.14 9.57 -9.70
N GLU A 244 1.47 10.67 -10.06
CA GLU A 244 0.19 10.65 -10.78
C GLU A 244 0.32 10.00 -12.17
N ASP A 245 1.46 10.19 -12.86
CA ASP A 245 1.73 9.56 -14.16
C ASP A 245 1.80 8.03 -14.02
N LEU A 246 2.46 7.55 -12.95
CA LEU A 246 2.54 6.12 -12.67
C LEU A 246 1.17 5.54 -12.33
N VAL A 247 0.39 6.24 -11.50
CA VAL A 247 -0.98 5.83 -11.17
C VAL A 247 -1.85 5.75 -12.42
N ALA A 248 -1.78 6.76 -13.30
CA ALA A 248 -2.53 6.78 -14.55
C ALA A 248 -2.12 5.64 -15.50
N LEU A 249 -0.81 5.34 -15.58
CA LEU A 249 -0.30 4.20 -16.35
C LEU A 249 -0.90 2.89 -15.84
N LEU A 250 -0.79 2.64 -14.54
CA LEU A 250 -1.26 1.40 -13.93
C LEU A 250 -2.78 1.27 -14.00
N GLY A 251 -3.52 2.35 -13.76
CA GLY A 251 -4.98 2.38 -13.88
C GLY A 251 -5.48 2.08 -15.29
N LYS A 252 -4.69 2.42 -16.31
CA LYS A 252 -5.01 2.11 -17.71
C LYS A 252 -4.85 0.63 -18.05
N TYR A 253 -3.88 -0.04 -17.42
CA TYR A 253 -3.49 -1.40 -17.76
C TYR A 253 -3.79 -2.42 -16.66
N SER A 254 -4.39 -2.00 -15.54
CA SER A 254 -4.74 -2.93 -14.46
C SER A 254 -5.84 -3.89 -14.92
N PRO A 255 -5.55 -5.18 -15.04
CA PRO A 255 -6.59 -6.18 -15.21
C PRO A 255 -7.50 -6.19 -13.96
N PRO A 256 -8.77 -6.68 -14.06
CA PRO A 256 -9.74 -6.64 -12.96
C PRO A 256 -9.29 -7.32 -11.66
N VAL A 257 -8.21 -8.09 -11.71
CA VAL A 257 -7.66 -8.91 -10.62
C VAL A 257 -6.44 -8.26 -9.97
N LEU A 258 -5.98 -7.11 -10.50
CA LEU A 258 -4.72 -6.51 -10.04
C LEU A 258 -5.00 -5.44 -8.99
N ASP A 259 -4.56 -5.67 -7.78
CA ASP A 259 -4.53 -4.64 -6.73
C ASP A 259 -3.21 -3.88 -6.82
N VAL A 260 -3.27 -2.65 -7.30
CA VAL A 260 -2.10 -1.76 -7.40
C VAL A 260 -2.01 -0.93 -6.14
N ARG A 261 -0.90 -1.01 -5.45
CA ARG A 261 -0.65 -0.26 -4.22
C ARG A 261 0.49 0.73 -4.42
N PHE A 262 0.31 1.88 -3.81
CA PHE A 262 1.35 2.90 -3.69
C PHE A 262 1.82 2.95 -2.25
N ARG A 263 3.10 3.00 -2.10
CA ARG A 263 3.77 3.17 -0.81
C ARG A 263 4.24 4.60 -0.64
#